data_775d2d2f8d552bafd4e3f13fa1aad113
#
_entry.id   775d2d2f8d552bafd4e3f13fa1aad113
#
_cell.length_a   1.000
_cell.length_b   1.000
_cell.length_c   1.000
_cell.angle_alpha   90.00
_cell.angle_beta   90.00
_cell.angle_gamma   90.00
#
_symmetry.space_group_name_H-M   'P 1'
#
loop_
_entity.id
_entity.type
_entity.pdbx_description
1 polymer ?
#
loop_
_entity_poly.entity_id
_entity_poly.type
_entity_poly.pdbx_seq_one_letter_code
_entity_poly.pdbx_strand_id
1 'polypeptide(L)'
;MKIYFAGPLFTVYEREYISKCAVSLRENGLHPFVPHENPMKPDDTRSLAQRCLDKDFNAIAESNAMLALINGPEIDDGTACEIGIFYALMQKDSTKKGIVALHDDWRTGGVSEGKPLNAFVVGCIEKVGVICNSLEEVIQQLNAWSDDLQKDREAR
;
A
#
# COMPACT_ATOMS: atom_id res chain seq x y z
N MET A 1 8.83 11.17 0.71
CA MET A 1 8.86 9.75 1.13
C MET A 1 8.38 8.85 -0.01
N LYS A 2 9.04 7.71 -0.29
CA LYS A 2 8.58 6.71 -1.28
C LYS A 2 7.51 5.81 -0.65
N ILE A 3 6.43 5.56 -1.38
CA ILE A 3 5.29 4.75 -0.91
C ILE A 3 4.99 3.69 -1.97
N TYR A 4 4.81 2.44 -1.58
CA TYR A 4 4.22 1.43 -2.45
C TYR A 4 2.70 1.43 -2.24
N PHE A 5 1.93 1.52 -3.32
CA PHE A 5 0.48 1.51 -3.26
C PHE A 5 -0.04 0.14 -3.70
N ALA A 6 -0.30 -0.72 -2.74
CA ALA A 6 -0.90 -2.04 -2.91
C ALA A 6 -2.43 -1.93 -3.07
N GLY A 7 -3.00 -2.75 -3.93
CA GLY A 7 -4.45 -2.80 -4.08
C GLY A 7 -4.89 -3.58 -5.32
N PRO A 8 -6.17 -3.96 -5.41
CA PRO A 8 -6.70 -4.70 -6.56
C PRO A 8 -6.68 -3.83 -7.82
N LEU A 9 -6.27 -4.42 -8.95
CA LEU A 9 -6.08 -3.72 -10.23
C LEU A 9 -6.85 -4.38 -11.39
N PHE A 10 -7.78 -5.27 -11.09
CA PHE A 10 -8.43 -6.12 -12.10
C PHE A 10 -9.55 -5.41 -12.85
N THR A 11 -10.29 -4.54 -12.18
CA THR A 11 -11.39 -3.79 -12.79
C THR A 11 -10.98 -2.35 -13.16
N VAL A 12 -11.77 -1.73 -14.05
CA VAL A 12 -11.59 -0.30 -14.37
C VAL A 12 -11.79 0.56 -13.12
N TYR A 13 -12.81 0.26 -12.32
CA TYR A 13 -13.14 1.02 -11.11
C TYR A 13 -12.02 1.00 -10.07
N GLU A 14 -11.39 -0.14 -9.85
CA GLU A 14 -10.26 -0.28 -8.93
C GLU A 14 -9.08 0.58 -9.38
N ARG A 15 -8.70 0.49 -10.66
CA ARG A 15 -7.61 1.29 -11.22
C ARG A 15 -7.90 2.79 -11.18
N GLU A 16 -9.12 3.20 -11.52
CA GLU A 16 -9.52 4.62 -11.47
C GLU A 16 -9.50 5.15 -10.03
N TYR A 17 -9.99 4.36 -9.07
CA TYR A 17 -9.98 4.76 -7.66
C TYR A 17 -8.55 4.88 -7.12
N ILE A 18 -7.69 3.89 -7.38
CA ILE A 18 -6.27 3.92 -6.97
C ILE A 18 -5.56 5.11 -7.64
N SER A 19 -5.79 5.37 -8.93
CA SER A 19 -5.21 6.53 -9.61
C SER A 19 -5.66 7.85 -8.99
N LYS A 20 -6.94 7.99 -8.64
CA LYS A 20 -7.47 9.18 -7.95
C LYS A 20 -6.80 9.38 -6.59
N CYS A 21 -6.68 8.33 -5.79
CA CYS A 21 -5.96 8.39 -4.51
C CYS A 21 -4.49 8.77 -4.71
N ALA A 22 -3.83 8.21 -5.73
CA ALA A 22 -2.44 8.52 -6.04
C ALA A 22 -2.23 9.99 -6.45
N VAL A 23 -3.18 10.59 -7.16
CA VAL A 23 -3.16 12.03 -7.46
C VAL A 23 -3.21 12.85 -6.18
N SER A 24 -4.15 12.56 -5.27
CA SER A 24 -4.25 13.26 -3.99
C SER A 24 -2.99 13.11 -3.13
N LEU A 25 -2.36 11.93 -3.13
CA LEU A 25 -1.08 11.73 -2.44
C LEU A 25 0.02 12.63 -3.01
N ARG A 26 0.13 12.72 -4.34
CA ARG A 26 1.13 13.57 -5.03
C ARG A 26 0.91 15.05 -4.76
N GLU A 27 -0.33 15.50 -4.72
CA GLU A 27 -0.71 16.89 -4.36
C GLU A 27 -0.29 17.24 -2.92
N ASN A 28 -0.15 16.24 -2.06
CA ASN A 28 0.33 16.37 -0.69
C ASN A 28 1.84 16.07 -0.53
N GLY A 29 2.62 16.09 -1.62
CA GLY A 29 4.08 15.93 -1.59
C GLY A 29 4.56 14.49 -1.34
N LEU A 30 3.68 13.50 -1.44
CA LEU A 30 4.00 12.09 -1.30
C LEU A 30 4.28 11.44 -2.67
N HIS A 31 5.09 10.38 -2.72
CA HIS A 31 5.52 9.77 -3.98
C HIS A 31 5.09 8.29 -4.06
N PRO A 32 3.82 8.02 -4.42
CA PRO A 32 3.34 6.66 -4.56
C PRO A 32 3.89 6.00 -5.84
N PHE A 33 4.42 4.79 -5.69
CA PHE A 33 4.56 3.85 -6.79
C PHE A 33 3.25 3.09 -6.95
N VAL A 34 2.62 3.23 -8.11
CA VAL A 34 1.35 2.58 -8.45
C VAL A 34 1.61 1.53 -9.53
N PRO A 35 1.41 0.23 -9.27
CA PRO A 35 1.85 -0.84 -10.18
C PRO A 35 1.33 -0.72 -11.63
N HIS A 36 0.08 -0.32 -11.83
CA HIS A 36 -0.49 -0.20 -13.18
C HIS A 36 -0.06 1.07 -13.94
N GLU A 37 0.46 2.09 -13.25
CA GLU A 37 1.06 3.27 -13.89
C GLU A 37 2.50 3.01 -14.33
N ASN A 38 3.10 1.90 -13.91
CA ASN A 38 4.46 1.50 -14.21
C ASN A 38 4.48 0.22 -15.05
N PRO A 39 4.28 0.31 -16.36
CA PRO A 39 4.19 -0.85 -17.22
C PRO A 39 5.53 -1.61 -17.29
N MET A 40 5.43 -2.92 -17.48
CA MET A 40 6.61 -3.78 -17.65
C MET A 40 7.24 -3.55 -19.03
N LYS A 41 8.55 -3.76 -19.12
CA LYS A 41 9.29 -3.66 -20.38
C LYS A 41 8.80 -4.73 -21.36
N PRO A 42 8.52 -4.38 -22.64
CA PRO A 42 7.97 -5.31 -23.60
C PRO A 42 8.93 -6.43 -24.02
N ASP A 43 10.24 -6.19 -23.98
CA ASP A 43 11.26 -7.09 -24.52
C ASP A 43 11.78 -8.15 -23.52
N ASP A 44 11.08 -8.30 -22.39
CA ASP A 44 11.46 -9.27 -21.35
C ASP A 44 10.92 -10.67 -21.72
N THR A 45 11.80 -11.63 -21.88
CA THR A 45 11.48 -13.03 -22.25
C THR A 45 10.98 -13.88 -21.08
N ARG A 46 11.04 -13.36 -19.85
CA ARG A 46 10.54 -14.06 -18.66
C ARG A 46 9.01 -14.14 -18.65
N SER A 47 8.46 -15.07 -17.87
CA SER A 47 7.01 -15.17 -17.71
C SER A 47 6.41 -13.88 -17.13
N LEU A 48 5.13 -13.64 -17.43
CA LEU A 48 4.40 -12.49 -16.86
C LEU A 48 4.52 -12.47 -15.32
N ALA A 49 4.33 -13.63 -14.67
CA ALA A 49 4.40 -13.75 -13.21
C ALA A 49 5.77 -13.35 -12.65
N GLN A 50 6.87 -13.77 -13.28
CA GLN A 50 8.23 -13.38 -12.86
C GLN A 50 8.47 -11.89 -13.01
N ARG A 51 8.01 -11.30 -14.11
CA ARG A 51 8.15 -9.86 -14.36
C ARG A 51 7.34 -9.01 -13.38
N CYS A 52 6.12 -9.44 -13.06
CA CYS A 52 5.30 -8.81 -12.02
C CYS A 52 6.00 -8.87 -10.67
N LEU A 53 6.43 -10.08 -10.26
CA LEU A 53 7.11 -10.27 -8.99
C LEU A 53 8.33 -9.36 -8.86
N ASP A 54 9.22 -9.36 -9.85
CA ASP A 54 10.46 -8.56 -9.76
C ASP A 54 10.18 -7.06 -9.72
N LYS A 55 9.24 -6.58 -10.55
CA LYS A 55 8.87 -5.17 -10.58
C LYS A 55 8.28 -4.71 -9.25
N ASP A 56 7.30 -5.45 -8.74
CA ASP A 56 6.54 -5.03 -7.58
C ASP A 56 7.34 -5.27 -6.29
N PHE A 57 8.08 -6.39 -6.19
CA PHE A 57 9.00 -6.65 -5.07
C PHE A 57 10.09 -5.57 -4.95
N ASN A 58 10.72 -5.16 -6.06
CA ASN A 58 11.73 -4.10 -6.03
C ASN A 58 11.13 -2.77 -5.55
N ALA A 59 9.94 -2.41 -6.04
CA ALA A 59 9.24 -1.21 -5.60
C ALA A 59 8.86 -1.26 -4.11
N ILE A 60 8.39 -2.41 -3.61
CA ILE A 60 8.13 -2.66 -2.19
C ILE A 60 9.41 -2.51 -1.37
N ALA A 61 10.51 -3.11 -1.82
CA ALA A 61 11.80 -3.05 -1.13
C ALA A 61 12.36 -1.63 -1.04
N GLU A 62 12.18 -0.80 -2.08
CA GLU A 62 12.65 0.58 -2.11
C GLU A 62 11.75 1.57 -1.37
N SER A 63 10.51 1.18 -1.03
CA SER A 63 9.55 2.07 -0.40
C SER A 63 9.77 2.20 1.11
N ASN A 64 9.53 3.41 1.64
CA ASN A 64 9.61 3.69 3.07
C ASN A 64 8.31 3.37 3.80
N ALA A 65 7.17 3.40 3.11
CA ALA A 65 5.86 3.06 3.64
C ALA A 65 5.05 2.29 2.60
N MET A 66 4.03 1.59 3.06
CA MET A 66 3.02 0.98 2.21
C MET A 66 1.67 1.63 2.48
N LEU A 67 0.95 1.99 1.42
CA LEU A 67 -0.49 2.20 1.42
C LEU A 67 -1.14 0.96 0.82
N ALA A 68 -2.09 0.36 1.52
CA ALA A 68 -2.85 -0.80 1.04
C ALA A 68 -4.34 -0.47 0.95
N LEU A 69 -4.94 -0.57 -0.24
CA LEU A 69 -6.39 -0.53 -0.40
C LEU A 69 -6.95 -1.92 -0.11
N ILE A 70 -7.71 -2.04 0.99
CA ILE A 70 -8.22 -3.32 1.48
C ILE A 70 -9.75 -3.43 1.41
N ASN A 71 -10.35 -2.67 0.51
CA ASN A 71 -11.78 -2.71 0.22
C ASN A 71 -12.19 -4.02 -0.44
N GLY A 72 -13.46 -4.37 -0.31
CA GLY A 72 -14.02 -5.54 -0.94
C GLY A 72 -14.52 -6.57 0.08
N PRO A 73 -15.16 -7.66 -0.40
CA PRO A 73 -15.65 -8.74 0.46
C PRO A 73 -14.51 -9.55 1.10
N GLU A 74 -13.33 -9.49 0.51
CA GLU A 74 -12.07 -10.09 0.97
C GLU A 74 -10.92 -9.19 0.51
N ILE A 75 -9.82 -9.20 1.24
CA ILE A 75 -8.60 -8.53 0.80
C ILE A 75 -8.07 -9.31 -0.42
N ASP A 76 -7.75 -8.58 -1.50
CA ASP A 76 -7.13 -9.17 -2.68
C ASP A 76 -5.86 -9.97 -2.32
N ASP A 77 -5.70 -11.15 -2.93
CA ASP A 77 -4.63 -12.10 -2.59
C ASP A 77 -3.22 -11.54 -2.86
N GLY A 78 -3.05 -10.80 -3.95
CA GLY A 78 -1.81 -10.08 -4.28
C GLY A 78 -1.51 -9.01 -3.23
N THR A 79 -2.50 -8.20 -2.89
CA THR A 79 -2.40 -7.17 -1.86
C THR A 79 -2.05 -7.76 -0.50
N ALA A 80 -2.67 -8.87 -0.12
CA ALA A 80 -2.35 -9.58 1.13
C ALA A 80 -0.90 -10.10 1.15
N CYS A 81 -0.43 -10.66 0.03
CA CYS A 81 0.95 -11.11 -0.13
C CYS A 81 1.95 -9.93 0.00
N GLU A 82 1.67 -8.80 -0.64
CA GLU A 82 2.49 -7.58 -0.58
C GLU A 82 2.58 -7.00 0.83
N ILE A 83 1.46 -6.98 1.57
CA ILE A 83 1.41 -6.59 2.99
C ILE A 83 2.34 -7.48 3.83
N GLY A 84 2.27 -8.79 3.67
CA GLY A 84 3.14 -9.75 4.37
C GLY A 84 4.62 -9.56 4.03
N ILE A 85 4.95 -9.32 2.77
CA ILE A 85 6.32 -9.04 2.31
C ILE A 85 6.84 -7.74 2.95
N PHE A 86 6.07 -6.66 2.89
CA PHE A 86 6.49 -5.37 3.46
C PHE A 86 6.69 -5.48 4.97
N TYR A 87 5.75 -6.12 5.69
CA TYR A 87 5.89 -6.41 7.12
C TYR A 87 7.19 -7.16 7.44
N ALA A 88 7.53 -8.18 6.66
CA ALA A 88 8.76 -8.95 6.86
C ALA A 88 10.03 -8.12 6.61
N LEU A 89 10.03 -7.26 5.59
CA LEU A 89 11.14 -6.37 5.29
C LEU A 89 11.38 -5.33 6.39
N MET A 90 10.31 -4.82 7.01
CA MET A 90 10.43 -3.87 8.14
C MET A 90 11.22 -4.43 9.32
N GLN A 91 11.24 -5.74 9.52
CA GLN A 91 12.00 -6.35 10.63
C GLN A 91 13.51 -6.16 10.51
N LYS A 92 14.01 -5.77 9.33
CA LYS A 92 15.45 -5.65 9.02
C LYS A 92 15.82 -4.29 8.43
N ASP A 93 14.86 -3.42 8.18
CA ASP A 93 15.08 -2.12 7.53
C ASP A 93 14.39 -0.99 8.32
N SER A 94 15.19 -0.26 9.08
CA SER A 94 14.74 0.86 9.91
C SER A 94 14.28 2.10 9.13
N THR A 95 14.50 2.13 7.81
CA THR A 95 13.99 3.22 6.95
C THR A 95 12.52 3.05 6.59
N LYS A 96 11.95 1.86 6.83
CA LYS A 96 10.53 1.57 6.64
C LYS A 96 9.74 2.04 7.85
N LYS A 97 8.71 2.84 7.62
CA LYS A 97 7.93 3.51 8.67
C LYS A 97 6.66 2.74 9.07
N GLY A 98 5.99 2.11 8.11
CA GLY A 98 4.77 1.37 8.45
C GLY A 98 3.90 1.02 7.24
N ILE A 99 2.76 0.38 7.56
CA ILE A 99 1.69 0.06 6.63
C ILE A 99 0.48 0.88 7.05
N VAL A 100 -0.04 1.74 6.16
CA VAL A 100 -1.35 2.34 6.32
C VAL A 100 -2.32 1.68 5.36
N ALA A 101 -3.45 1.18 5.85
CA ALA A 101 -4.48 0.59 5.02
C ALA A 101 -5.67 1.54 4.90
N LEU A 102 -6.18 1.69 3.68
CA LEU A 102 -7.44 2.39 3.42
C LEU A 102 -8.57 1.35 3.34
N HIS A 103 -9.57 1.51 4.21
CA HIS A 103 -10.75 0.68 4.28
C HIS A 103 -11.99 1.57 4.37
N ASP A 104 -12.38 2.14 3.25
CA ASP A 104 -13.55 3.03 3.12
C ASP A 104 -14.76 2.36 2.47
N ASP A 105 -14.76 1.03 2.45
CA ASP A 105 -15.88 0.23 1.95
C ASP A 105 -17.06 0.30 2.92
N TRP A 106 -18.21 0.68 2.40
CA TRP A 106 -19.43 0.85 3.20
C TRP A 106 -19.97 -0.44 3.82
N ARG A 107 -19.57 -1.58 3.33
CA ARG A 107 -19.90 -2.90 3.91
C ARG A 107 -19.37 -3.09 5.32
N THR A 108 -18.37 -2.33 5.73
CA THR A 108 -17.77 -2.39 7.06
C THR A 108 -18.39 -1.44 8.06
N GLY A 109 -19.21 -0.48 7.58
CA GLY A 109 -19.87 0.55 8.40
C GLY A 109 -21.16 0.13 9.11
N GLY A 110 -21.48 -1.16 9.22
CA GLY A 110 -22.59 -1.65 10.01
C GLY A 110 -23.94 -1.77 9.30
N VAL A 111 -24.01 -1.57 7.99
CA VAL A 111 -25.25 -1.74 7.20
C VAL A 111 -25.39 -3.16 6.65
N SER A 112 -24.31 -3.92 6.58
CA SER A 112 -24.33 -5.35 6.26
C SER A 112 -23.50 -6.12 7.28
N GLU A 113 -23.89 -7.36 7.55
CA GLU A 113 -23.07 -8.32 8.30
C GLU A 113 -21.81 -8.64 7.44
N GLY A 114 -20.89 -7.67 7.33
CA GLY A 114 -19.68 -7.79 6.56
C GLY A 114 -18.87 -8.97 7.07
N LYS A 115 -18.35 -9.79 6.16
CA LYS A 115 -17.39 -10.83 6.52
C LYS A 115 -16.15 -10.13 7.10
N PRO A 116 -15.68 -10.53 8.29
CA PRO A 116 -14.51 -9.88 8.87
C PRO A 116 -13.30 -10.07 7.97
N LEU A 117 -12.45 -9.04 7.88
CA LEU A 117 -11.17 -9.12 7.19
C LEU A 117 -10.30 -10.25 7.74
N ASN A 118 -9.42 -10.81 6.93
CA ASN A 118 -8.51 -11.86 7.36
C ASN A 118 -7.65 -11.38 8.55
N ALA A 119 -7.81 -12.04 9.70
CA ALA A 119 -7.16 -11.64 10.96
C ALA A 119 -5.63 -11.62 10.89
N PHE A 120 -5.00 -12.49 10.08
CA PHE A 120 -3.54 -12.50 9.94
C PHE A 120 -3.06 -11.26 9.16
N VAL A 121 -3.74 -10.89 8.09
CA VAL A 121 -3.42 -9.69 7.31
C VAL A 121 -3.64 -8.42 8.14
N VAL A 122 -4.76 -8.34 8.86
CA VAL A 122 -5.05 -7.25 9.80
C VAL A 122 -3.95 -7.17 10.87
N GLY A 123 -3.53 -8.30 11.43
CA GLY A 123 -2.45 -8.35 12.41
C GLY A 123 -1.10 -7.82 11.88
N CYS A 124 -0.78 -8.09 10.60
CA CYS A 124 0.41 -7.50 9.97
C CYS A 124 0.31 -5.96 9.91
N ILE A 125 -0.86 -5.43 9.56
CA ILE A 125 -1.09 -3.98 9.45
C ILE A 125 -1.03 -3.34 10.85
N GLU A 126 -1.83 -3.81 11.79
CA GLU A 126 -1.96 -3.21 13.14
C GLU A 126 -0.67 -3.28 13.94
N LYS A 127 0.19 -4.27 13.67
CA LYS A 127 1.49 -4.39 14.36
C LYS A 127 2.45 -3.26 14.04
N VAL A 128 2.37 -2.68 12.84
CA VAL A 128 3.35 -1.71 12.34
C VAL A 128 2.71 -0.44 11.75
N GLY A 129 1.39 -0.30 11.87
CA GLY A 129 0.66 0.80 11.26
C GLY A 129 -0.79 0.89 11.70
N VAL A 130 -1.66 1.31 10.78
CA VAL A 130 -3.05 1.66 11.09
C VAL A 130 -3.98 1.38 9.90
N ILE A 131 -5.24 1.07 10.20
CA ILE A 131 -6.33 1.03 9.23
C ILE A 131 -7.12 2.34 9.35
N CYS A 132 -7.25 3.06 8.24
CA CYS A 132 -7.96 4.33 8.11
C CYS A 132 -9.26 4.14 7.33
N ASN A 133 -10.26 4.96 7.63
CA ASN A 133 -11.56 4.92 6.96
C ASN A 133 -11.75 6.04 5.92
N SER A 134 -10.74 6.87 5.74
CA SER A 134 -10.73 7.93 4.74
C SER A 134 -9.33 8.17 4.17
N LEU A 135 -9.27 8.72 2.96
CA LEU A 135 -8.01 9.06 2.31
C LEU A 135 -7.31 10.22 3.06
N GLU A 136 -8.06 11.11 3.68
CA GLU A 136 -7.55 12.21 4.49
C GLU A 136 -6.74 11.69 5.69
N GLU A 137 -7.24 10.69 6.41
CA GLU A 137 -6.53 10.03 7.51
C GLU A 137 -5.26 9.34 7.02
N VAL A 138 -5.32 8.67 5.87
CA VAL A 138 -4.15 8.06 5.22
C VAL A 138 -3.07 9.10 4.94
N ILE A 139 -3.44 10.24 4.33
CA ILE A 139 -2.51 11.32 4.00
C ILE A 139 -1.88 11.91 5.27
N GLN A 140 -2.67 12.13 6.32
CA GLN A 140 -2.16 12.61 7.61
C GLN A 140 -1.12 11.66 8.19
N GLN A 141 -1.41 10.35 8.20
CA GLN A 141 -0.48 9.35 8.71
C GLN A 141 0.81 9.27 7.90
N LEU A 142 0.71 9.30 6.57
CA LEU A 142 1.87 9.25 5.68
C LEU A 142 2.74 10.52 5.79
N ASN A 143 2.13 11.68 5.97
CA ASN A 143 2.87 12.93 6.20
C ASN A 143 3.61 12.91 7.54
N ALA A 144 2.98 12.42 8.61
CA ALA A 144 3.65 12.26 9.90
C ALA A 144 4.90 11.37 9.79
N TRP A 145 4.81 10.24 9.08
CA TRP A 145 5.96 9.37 8.82
C TRP A 145 7.01 10.01 7.90
N SER A 146 6.59 10.86 6.96
CA SER A 146 7.51 11.59 6.09
C SER A 146 8.36 12.58 6.87
N ASP A 147 7.73 13.32 7.80
CA ASP A 147 8.40 14.27 8.69
C ASP A 147 9.40 13.58 9.61
N ASP A 148 9.01 12.44 10.17
CA ASP A 148 9.90 11.64 11.02
C ASP A 148 11.10 11.08 10.24
N LEU A 149 10.88 10.65 9.00
CA LEU A 149 11.96 10.17 8.14
C LEU A 149 12.96 11.30 7.79
N GLN A 150 12.47 12.52 7.64
CA GLN A 150 13.33 13.68 7.40
C GLN A 150 14.17 14.02 8.63
N LYS A 151 13.56 14.06 9.82
CA LYS A 151 14.29 14.27 11.08
C LYS A 151 15.39 13.24 11.30
N ASP A 152 15.09 11.95 11.03
CA ASP A 152 16.04 10.85 11.15
C ASP A 152 17.25 11.01 10.19
N ARG A 153 17.07 11.64 9.03
CA ARG A 153 18.14 11.92 8.06
C ARG A 153 19.00 13.12 8.48
N GLU A 154 18.39 14.13 9.09
CA GLU A 154 19.08 15.34 9.56
C GLU A 154 19.89 15.07 10.84
N ALA A 155 19.53 14.04 11.62
CA ALA A 155 20.20 13.65 12.84
C ALA A 155 21.43 12.73 12.63
N ARG A 156 21.68 12.28 11.39
CA ARG A 156 22.81 11.40 11.02
C ARG A 156 23.94 12.17 10.37
#